data_5368390a0adbf7c05ef43f3f62b2a92a
#
_entry.id   5368390a0adbf7c05ef43f3f62b2a92a
#
_cell.length_a   1.000
_cell.length_b   1.000
_cell.length_c   1.000
_cell.angle_alpha   90.00
_cell.angle_beta   90.00
_cell.angle_gamma   90.00
#
_symmetry.space_group_name_H-M   'P 1'
#
loop_
_entity.id
_entity.type
_entity.pdbx_description
1 polymer ?
#
loop_
_entity_poly.entity_id
_entity_poly.type
_entity_poly.pdbx_seq_one_letter_code
_entity_poly.pdbx_strand_id
1 'polypeptide(L)'
;MAGGVWLSQNKVRPGAYINFRQVAKPLLTVGDRGIATVALPLSWGPSDVLIDVESSELLNGDSRAKLGFTAADTADSLVARLILSNCYRCLFYRLDSGGVQASGTISGFAVTAKYPGKAGNKITVQINKNKVDTTKYNFLTFWDGVLVHSQEVKSKDEVQSNDYIDVTTDSGNLKKQQVLP
;
A
#
# COMPACT_ATOMS: atom_id res chain seq x y z
N MET A 1 -0.59 -21.08 46.23
CA MET A 1 0.01 -22.40 46.45
C MET A 1 0.82 -22.77 45.22
N ALA A 2 2.14 -22.81 45.34
CA ALA A 2 3.00 -23.23 44.23
C ALA A 2 2.94 -24.75 44.11
N GLY A 3 2.38 -25.26 43.01
CA GLY A 3 2.39 -26.66 42.69
C GLY A 3 3.80 -27.11 42.34
N GLY A 4 4.41 -27.92 43.17
CA GLY A 4 5.74 -28.46 42.91
C GLY A 4 5.72 -29.40 41.72
N VAL A 5 6.70 -29.30 40.86
CA VAL A 5 6.92 -30.22 39.74
C VAL A 5 7.54 -31.49 40.31
N TRP A 6 6.83 -32.61 40.17
CA TRP A 6 7.34 -33.88 40.63
C TRP A 6 8.21 -34.54 39.52
N LEU A 7 9.50 -34.60 39.79
CA LEU A 7 10.50 -35.02 38.79
C LEU A 7 10.95 -36.51 38.94
N SER A 8 10.62 -37.19 40.02
CA SER A 8 11.03 -38.59 40.23
C SER A 8 9.90 -39.42 40.84
N GLN A 9 9.85 -40.70 40.44
CA GLN A 9 8.87 -41.66 40.96
C GLN A 9 9.33 -42.27 42.30
N ASN A 10 9.19 -41.50 43.38
CA ASN A 10 9.48 -41.96 44.71
C ASN A 10 8.17 -42.19 45.48
N LYS A 11 7.46 -43.25 45.18
CA LYS A 11 6.17 -43.59 45.78
C LYS A 11 6.39 -44.21 47.18
N VAL A 12 6.02 -43.49 48.19
CA VAL A 12 6.01 -43.98 49.57
C VAL A 12 4.64 -44.52 49.98
N ARG A 13 3.55 -44.12 49.34
CA ARG A 13 2.16 -44.53 49.62
C ARG A 13 1.37 -44.78 48.34
N PRO A 14 0.36 -45.72 48.35
CA PRO A 14 -0.53 -45.90 47.23
C PRO A 14 -1.34 -44.62 46.98
N GLY A 15 -1.39 -44.21 45.75
CA GLY A 15 -2.14 -43.02 45.29
C GLY A 15 -1.96 -42.76 43.80
N ALA A 16 -2.84 -41.95 43.22
CA ALA A 16 -2.71 -41.48 41.82
C ALA A 16 -1.82 -40.27 41.77
N TYR A 17 -0.73 -40.32 41.03
CA TYR A 17 0.20 -39.19 40.82
C TYR A 17 0.08 -38.74 39.38
N ILE A 18 -0.53 -37.57 39.18
CA ILE A 18 -0.74 -37.00 37.88
C ILE A 18 0.25 -35.86 37.66
N ASN A 19 1.10 -35.96 36.66
CA ASN A 19 2.03 -34.91 36.27
C ASN A 19 1.50 -34.22 35.01
N PHE A 20 1.08 -32.98 35.16
CA PHE A 20 0.68 -32.13 34.02
C PHE A 20 1.94 -31.48 33.43
N ARG A 21 2.36 -31.93 32.26
CA ARG A 21 3.36 -31.23 31.47
C ARG A 21 2.65 -30.28 30.52
N GLN A 22 2.90 -29.00 30.70
CA GLN A 22 2.54 -28.01 29.68
C GLN A 22 3.51 -28.18 28.50
N VAL A 23 3.04 -28.80 27.43
CA VAL A 23 3.75 -28.77 26.16
C VAL A 23 3.63 -27.35 25.65
N ALA A 24 4.76 -26.62 25.55
CA ALA A 24 4.79 -25.31 24.93
C ALA A 24 4.17 -25.45 23.54
N LYS A 25 3.09 -24.72 23.30
CA LYS A 25 2.54 -24.62 21.94
C LYS A 25 3.65 -24.04 21.06
N PRO A 26 3.93 -24.64 19.90
CA PRO A 26 4.87 -24.02 18.98
C PRO A 26 4.39 -22.59 18.74
N LEU A 27 5.25 -21.61 18.96
CA LEU A 27 5.01 -20.23 18.55
C LEU A 27 4.98 -20.27 17.02
N LEU A 28 3.78 -20.35 16.46
CA LEU A 28 3.60 -20.12 15.03
C LEU A 28 3.91 -18.64 14.81
N THR A 29 5.06 -18.35 14.24
CA THR A 29 5.40 -17.02 13.76
C THR A 29 4.37 -16.62 12.70
N VAL A 30 3.80 -15.45 12.84
CA VAL A 30 2.76 -14.92 11.93
C VAL A 30 3.24 -14.92 10.46
N GLY A 31 4.55 -14.93 10.22
CA GLY A 31 5.18 -14.97 8.90
C GLY A 31 4.94 -16.24 8.07
N ASP A 32 4.54 -17.36 8.68
CA ASP A 32 4.35 -18.64 7.97
C ASP A 32 2.88 -18.98 7.70
N ARG A 33 1.95 -18.08 8.01
CA ARG A 33 0.52 -18.32 7.85
C ARG A 33 0.01 -17.84 6.52
N GLY A 34 0.01 -18.72 5.57
CA GLY A 34 -0.92 -18.76 4.46
C GLY A 34 -1.11 -17.49 3.61
N ILE A 35 -1.62 -17.72 2.43
CA ILE A 35 -2.11 -16.70 1.51
C ILE A 35 -3.61 -16.60 1.70
N ALA A 36 -4.12 -15.41 1.93
CA ALA A 36 -5.56 -15.12 1.93
C ALA A 36 -5.98 -14.52 0.59
N THR A 37 -7.24 -14.68 0.23
CA THR A 37 -7.84 -14.00 -0.92
C THR A 37 -9.11 -13.30 -0.47
N VAL A 38 -9.29 -12.05 -0.88
CA VAL A 38 -10.47 -11.26 -0.51
C VAL A 38 -10.91 -10.38 -1.67
N ALA A 39 -12.23 -10.28 -1.85
CA ALA A 39 -12.84 -9.36 -2.80
C ALA A 39 -13.41 -8.15 -2.05
N LEU A 40 -13.00 -6.94 -2.45
CA LEU A 40 -13.40 -5.69 -1.80
C LEU A 40 -13.80 -4.63 -2.82
N PRO A 41 -14.73 -3.74 -2.47
CA PRO A 41 -15.04 -2.56 -3.25
C PRO A 41 -13.90 -1.53 -3.08
N LEU A 42 -12.90 -1.59 -3.95
CA LEU A 42 -11.75 -0.69 -3.90
C LEU A 42 -12.00 0.55 -4.77
N SER A 43 -11.65 1.73 -4.27
CA SER A 43 -11.73 2.99 -5.02
C SER A 43 -10.50 3.26 -5.90
N TRP A 44 -9.53 2.33 -5.93
CA TRP A 44 -8.29 2.40 -6.69
C TRP A 44 -7.77 0.99 -7.00
N GLY A 45 -6.86 0.91 -7.97
CA GLY A 45 -6.18 -0.32 -8.34
C GLY A 45 -6.72 -0.92 -9.64
N PRO A 46 -6.01 -1.89 -10.22
CA PRO A 46 -6.40 -2.56 -11.44
C PRO A 46 -7.71 -3.34 -11.26
N SER A 47 -8.50 -3.45 -12.34
CA SER A 47 -9.71 -4.25 -12.39
C SER A 47 -9.43 -5.61 -13.01
N ASP A 48 -10.25 -6.60 -12.68
CA ASP A 48 -10.25 -7.95 -13.25
C ASP A 48 -8.95 -8.76 -13.06
N VAL A 49 -8.13 -8.36 -12.08
CA VAL A 49 -6.91 -9.07 -11.70
C VAL A 49 -6.80 -9.21 -10.18
N LEU A 50 -6.06 -10.21 -9.74
CA LEU A 50 -5.69 -10.36 -8.34
C LEU A 50 -4.51 -9.44 -8.02
N ILE A 51 -4.72 -8.52 -7.08
CA ILE A 51 -3.71 -7.58 -6.61
C ILE A 51 -2.99 -8.22 -5.44
N ASP A 52 -1.73 -8.52 -5.63
CA ASP A 52 -0.88 -9.15 -4.63
C ASP A 52 -0.26 -8.11 -3.70
N VAL A 53 -0.49 -8.29 -2.39
CA VAL A 53 0.02 -7.39 -1.35
C VAL A 53 0.55 -8.18 -0.17
N GLU A 54 1.76 -7.90 0.23
CA GLU A 54 2.37 -8.42 1.44
C GLU A 54 2.05 -7.53 2.65
N SER A 55 2.11 -8.13 3.84
CA SER A 55 1.91 -7.40 5.10
C SER A 55 2.89 -6.24 5.27
N SER A 56 4.13 -6.42 4.83
CA SER A 56 5.18 -5.39 4.82
C SER A 56 4.83 -4.18 3.96
N GLU A 57 4.27 -4.39 2.77
CA GLU A 57 3.90 -3.33 1.83
C GLU A 57 2.79 -2.43 2.41
N LEU A 58 1.83 -3.01 3.14
CA LEU A 58 0.78 -2.24 3.79
C LEU A 58 1.36 -1.32 4.88
N LEU A 59 2.32 -1.80 5.65
CA LEU A 59 2.96 -1.05 6.73
C LEU A 59 3.91 0.03 6.22
N ASN A 60 4.70 -0.27 5.19
CA ASN A 60 5.69 0.63 4.62
C ASN A 60 5.10 1.70 3.69
N GLY A 61 3.83 1.55 3.28
CA GLY A 61 3.15 2.49 2.41
C GLY A 61 3.17 2.14 0.92
N ASP A 62 3.87 1.07 0.52
CA ASP A 62 3.99 0.63 -0.88
C ASP A 62 2.64 0.14 -1.45
N SER A 63 1.72 -0.29 -0.57
CA SER A 63 0.36 -0.70 -0.94
C SER A 63 -0.48 0.43 -1.54
N ARG A 64 -0.11 1.70 -1.35
CA ARG A 64 -0.88 2.85 -1.86
C ARG A 64 -0.99 2.84 -3.38
N ALA A 65 0.08 2.53 -4.08
CA ALA A 65 0.06 2.43 -5.55
C ALA A 65 -0.88 1.32 -6.06
N LYS A 66 -1.01 0.23 -5.29
CA LYS A 66 -1.79 -0.95 -5.65
C LYS A 66 -3.26 -0.86 -5.22
N LEU A 67 -3.53 -0.42 -3.97
CA LEU A 67 -4.86 -0.46 -3.34
C LEU A 67 -5.48 0.92 -3.10
N GLY A 68 -4.69 2.01 -3.25
CA GLY A 68 -5.12 3.37 -2.96
C GLY A 68 -5.09 3.77 -1.49
N PHE A 69 -4.59 2.91 -0.61
CA PHE A 69 -4.44 3.18 0.81
C PHE A 69 -3.23 2.45 1.42
N THR A 70 -2.86 2.87 2.61
CA THR A 70 -1.81 2.28 3.44
C THR A 70 -2.35 1.95 4.84
N ALA A 71 -1.54 1.38 5.70
CA ALA A 71 -1.94 1.14 7.10
C ALA A 71 -2.29 2.43 7.88
N ALA A 72 -1.80 3.58 7.44
CA ALA A 72 -2.09 4.89 8.05
C ALA A 72 -3.51 5.37 7.72
N ASP A 73 -4.10 4.93 6.62
CA ASP A 73 -5.46 5.28 6.18
C ASP A 73 -6.47 4.40 6.93
N THR A 74 -6.73 4.71 8.19
CA THR A 74 -7.41 3.82 9.16
C THR A 74 -8.79 3.35 8.74
N ALA A 75 -9.57 4.17 8.05
CA ALA A 75 -10.93 3.81 7.60
C ALA A 75 -10.90 2.83 6.42
N ASP A 76 -10.09 3.13 5.40
CA ASP A 76 -10.04 2.37 4.15
C ASP A 76 -9.24 1.07 4.32
N SER A 77 -8.25 1.05 5.22
CA SER A 77 -7.35 -0.09 5.43
C SER A 77 -7.83 -1.12 6.44
N LEU A 78 -8.95 -0.90 7.14
CA LEU A 78 -9.37 -1.73 8.27
C LEU A 78 -9.43 -3.23 7.94
N VAL A 79 -10.10 -3.59 6.85
CA VAL A 79 -10.24 -5.00 6.44
C VAL A 79 -8.90 -5.59 6.02
N ALA A 80 -8.10 -4.84 5.25
CA ALA A 80 -6.76 -5.26 4.84
C ALA A 80 -5.84 -5.48 6.04
N ARG A 81 -5.88 -4.60 7.04
CA ARG A 81 -5.11 -4.74 8.29
C ARG A 81 -5.52 -5.97 9.09
N LEU A 82 -6.83 -6.23 9.22
CA LEU A 82 -7.33 -7.41 9.92
C LEU A 82 -6.88 -8.71 9.25
N ILE A 83 -6.88 -8.76 7.93
CA ILE A 83 -6.44 -9.94 7.17
C ILE A 83 -4.92 -10.08 7.26
N LEU A 84 -4.17 -9.03 6.92
CA LEU A 84 -2.71 -9.07 6.87
C LEU A 84 -2.04 -9.13 8.26
N SER A 85 -2.77 -8.87 9.34
CA SER A 85 -2.29 -9.19 10.71
C SER A 85 -2.24 -10.69 11.00
N ASN A 86 -2.94 -11.51 10.22
CA ASN A 86 -3.03 -12.96 10.39
C ASN A 86 -2.44 -13.76 9.21
N CYS A 87 -2.10 -13.08 8.11
CA CYS A 87 -1.53 -13.68 6.91
C CYS A 87 -0.27 -12.94 6.50
N TYR A 88 0.66 -13.65 5.91
CA TYR A 88 1.86 -13.04 5.31
C TYR A 88 1.51 -12.23 4.05
N ARG A 89 0.55 -12.72 3.25
CA ARG A 89 0.22 -12.23 1.92
C ARG A 89 -1.28 -12.31 1.68
N CYS A 90 -1.84 -11.32 0.99
CA CYS A 90 -3.24 -11.31 0.60
C CYS A 90 -3.39 -10.93 -0.88
N LEU A 91 -4.21 -11.71 -1.58
CA LEU A 91 -4.63 -11.43 -2.94
C LEU A 91 -5.96 -10.69 -2.89
N PHE A 92 -5.95 -9.41 -3.25
CA PHE A 92 -7.14 -8.57 -3.29
C PHE A 92 -7.75 -8.61 -4.68
N TYR A 93 -9.06 -8.77 -4.75
CA TYR A 93 -9.82 -8.62 -5.99
C TYR A 93 -10.72 -7.40 -5.88
N ARG A 94 -10.63 -6.50 -6.87
CA ARG A 94 -11.46 -5.30 -6.91
C ARG A 94 -12.84 -5.62 -7.45
N LEU A 95 -13.89 -5.43 -6.61
CA LEU A 95 -15.28 -5.69 -6.99
C LEU A 95 -15.90 -4.60 -7.85
N ASP A 96 -15.42 -3.38 -7.76
CA ASP A 96 -15.94 -2.26 -8.53
C ASP A 96 -14.94 -1.86 -9.61
N SER A 97 -15.36 -2.01 -10.85
CA SER A 97 -14.64 -1.56 -12.04
C SER A 97 -15.25 -0.29 -12.64
N GLY A 98 -16.37 0.19 -12.08
CA GLY A 98 -17.07 1.38 -12.55
C GLY A 98 -16.33 2.66 -12.20
N GLY A 99 -16.48 3.67 -13.06
CA GLY A 99 -15.94 5.01 -12.84
C GLY A 99 -15.06 5.48 -13.99
N VAL A 100 -14.81 6.78 -13.98
CA VAL A 100 -13.94 7.46 -14.95
C VAL A 100 -12.59 7.71 -14.27
N GLN A 101 -11.51 7.62 -15.03
CA GLN A 101 -10.19 8.05 -14.56
C GLN A 101 -10.19 9.57 -14.38
N ALA A 102 -9.69 10.03 -13.24
CA ALA A 102 -9.45 11.44 -13.04
C ALA A 102 -8.41 11.94 -14.07
N SER A 103 -8.66 13.07 -14.70
CA SER A 103 -7.78 13.64 -15.71
C SER A 103 -7.71 15.14 -15.57
N GLY A 104 -6.58 15.71 -15.99
CA GLY A 104 -6.35 17.14 -15.98
C GLY A 104 -5.20 17.53 -16.90
N THR A 105 -5.01 18.83 -17.07
CA THR A 105 -3.91 19.36 -17.88
C THR A 105 -3.08 20.33 -17.05
N ILE A 106 -1.77 20.22 -17.12
CA ILE A 106 -0.83 21.13 -16.46
C ILE A 106 0.33 21.46 -17.41
N SER A 107 0.53 22.75 -17.67
CA SER A 107 1.66 23.25 -18.50
C SER A 107 1.85 22.52 -19.84
N GLY A 108 0.75 22.06 -20.46
CA GLY A 108 0.76 21.33 -21.74
C GLY A 108 1.02 19.82 -21.61
N PHE A 109 0.91 19.27 -20.39
CA PHE A 109 0.80 17.84 -20.16
C PHE A 109 -0.67 17.48 -19.96
N ALA A 110 -1.12 16.41 -20.58
CA ALA A 110 -2.34 15.75 -20.19
C ALA A 110 -1.97 14.65 -19.19
N VAL A 111 -2.52 14.73 -18.00
CA VAL A 111 -2.27 13.80 -16.89
C VAL A 111 -3.55 13.05 -16.61
N THR A 112 -3.47 11.73 -16.55
CA THR A 112 -4.61 10.86 -16.25
C THR A 112 -4.24 9.93 -15.10
N ALA A 113 -5.15 9.75 -14.17
CA ALA A 113 -4.95 8.79 -13.08
C ALA A 113 -4.78 7.36 -13.64
N LYS A 114 -3.89 6.57 -13.06
CA LYS A 114 -3.58 5.20 -13.51
C LYS A 114 -4.80 4.30 -13.57
N TYR A 115 -5.69 4.44 -12.57
CA TYR A 115 -6.88 3.61 -12.44
C TYR A 115 -8.15 4.46 -12.27
N PRO A 116 -9.31 3.97 -12.73
CA PRO A 116 -10.58 4.63 -12.52
C PRO A 116 -11.00 4.51 -11.04
N GLY A 117 -11.72 5.53 -10.55
CA GLY A 117 -12.30 5.52 -9.21
C GLY A 117 -12.08 6.81 -8.43
N LYS A 118 -12.80 6.93 -7.32
CA LYS A 118 -12.82 8.16 -6.50
C LYS A 118 -11.45 8.55 -5.94
N ALA A 119 -10.58 7.58 -5.70
CA ALA A 119 -9.26 7.84 -5.14
C ALA A 119 -8.34 8.58 -6.13
N GLY A 120 -8.56 8.48 -7.43
CA GLY A 120 -7.86 9.28 -8.44
C GLY A 120 -7.99 10.78 -8.23
N ASN A 121 -9.11 11.25 -7.64
CA ASN A 121 -9.32 12.66 -7.32
C ASN A 121 -8.43 13.19 -6.18
N LYS A 122 -7.76 12.30 -5.43
CA LYS A 122 -6.78 12.67 -4.40
C LYS A 122 -5.40 13.00 -4.98
N ILE A 123 -5.20 12.75 -6.29
CA ILE A 123 -3.92 12.97 -6.95
C ILE A 123 -3.80 14.45 -7.34
N THR A 124 -2.67 15.05 -6.97
CA THR A 124 -2.30 16.42 -7.36
C THR A 124 -0.91 16.40 -7.99
N VAL A 125 -0.76 17.14 -9.09
CA VAL A 125 0.53 17.26 -9.79
C VAL A 125 1.02 18.69 -9.71
N GLN A 126 2.31 18.88 -9.43
CA GLN A 126 2.96 20.18 -9.39
C GLN A 126 4.25 20.17 -10.23
N ILE A 127 4.51 21.30 -10.89
CA ILE A 127 5.75 21.52 -11.63
C ILE A 127 6.43 22.74 -11.03
N ASN A 128 7.59 22.52 -10.42
CA ASN A 128 8.37 23.57 -9.79
C ASN A 128 9.75 23.70 -10.44
N LYS A 129 10.26 24.92 -10.58
CA LYS A 129 11.65 25.11 -11.00
C LYS A 129 12.59 24.59 -9.91
N ASN A 130 13.62 23.82 -10.29
CA ASN A 130 14.58 23.32 -9.33
C ASN A 130 15.36 24.51 -8.73
N LYS A 131 15.54 24.51 -7.41
CA LYS A 131 16.20 25.60 -6.68
C LYS A 131 17.73 25.55 -6.78
N VAL A 132 18.28 24.37 -7.00
CA VAL A 132 19.73 24.13 -7.07
C VAL A 132 20.21 24.25 -8.51
N ASP A 133 19.55 23.56 -9.43
CA ASP A 133 19.85 23.63 -10.86
C ASP A 133 18.69 24.29 -11.60
N THR A 134 18.85 25.57 -11.91
CA THR A 134 17.83 26.39 -12.56
C THR A 134 17.53 25.99 -14.01
N THR A 135 18.26 25.04 -14.57
CA THR A 135 18.03 24.45 -15.90
C THR A 135 17.02 23.30 -15.85
N LYS A 136 16.67 22.82 -14.64
CA LYS A 136 15.77 21.70 -14.41
C LYS A 136 14.45 22.12 -13.77
N TYR A 137 13.48 21.26 -13.91
CA TYR A 137 12.17 21.33 -13.26
C TYR A 137 11.92 20.07 -12.45
N ASN A 138 11.24 20.21 -11.33
CA ASN A 138 10.77 19.10 -10.52
C ASN A 138 9.31 18.85 -10.88
N PHE A 139 9.01 17.67 -11.41
CA PHE A 139 7.66 17.18 -11.64
C PHE A 139 7.28 16.30 -10.44
N LEU A 140 6.32 16.77 -9.65
CA LEU A 140 5.94 16.20 -8.36
C LEU A 140 4.54 15.66 -8.42
N THR A 141 4.36 14.42 -7.98
CA THR A 141 3.05 13.78 -7.84
C THR A 141 2.74 13.61 -6.35
N PHE A 142 1.60 14.12 -5.94
CA PHE A 142 1.10 14.03 -4.57
C PHE A 142 -0.15 13.17 -4.53
N TRP A 143 -0.32 12.45 -3.43
CA TRP A 143 -1.53 11.75 -3.07
C TRP A 143 -2.05 12.29 -1.75
N ASP A 144 -3.21 12.92 -1.76
CA ASP A 144 -3.83 13.54 -0.58
C ASP A 144 -2.85 14.47 0.16
N GLY A 145 -2.11 15.30 -0.59
CA GLY A 145 -1.09 16.20 -0.07
C GLY A 145 0.26 15.58 0.30
N VAL A 146 0.39 14.25 0.25
CA VAL A 146 1.67 13.55 0.52
C VAL A 146 2.42 13.33 -0.79
N LEU A 147 3.70 13.72 -0.84
CA LEU A 147 4.56 13.49 -2.00
C LEU A 147 4.80 11.98 -2.16
N VAL A 148 4.37 11.43 -3.31
CA VAL A 148 4.51 10.00 -3.62
C VAL A 148 5.50 9.73 -4.75
N HIS A 149 5.74 10.71 -5.63
CA HIS A 149 6.73 10.57 -6.70
C HIS A 149 7.32 11.92 -7.08
N SER A 150 8.61 11.92 -7.42
CA SER A 150 9.35 13.13 -7.85
C SER A 150 10.29 12.79 -8.99
N GLN A 151 10.27 13.60 -10.05
CA GLN A 151 11.18 13.50 -11.19
C GLN A 151 11.85 14.85 -11.41
N GLU A 152 13.15 14.85 -11.68
CA GLU A 152 13.90 16.01 -12.17
C GLU A 152 14.04 15.92 -13.68
N VAL A 153 13.54 16.91 -14.41
CA VAL A 153 13.51 16.91 -15.87
C VAL A 153 14.00 18.25 -16.41
N LYS A 154 14.64 18.24 -17.57
CA LYS A 154 15.07 19.44 -18.29
C LYS A 154 14.07 19.86 -19.36
N SER A 155 13.41 18.89 -19.95
CA SER A 155 12.42 19.10 -21.01
C SER A 155 11.12 18.33 -20.72
N LYS A 156 10.07 18.64 -21.46
CA LYS A 156 8.78 17.93 -21.36
C LYS A 156 8.89 16.46 -21.75
N ASP A 157 9.74 16.17 -22.73
CA ASP A 157 9.86 14.82 -23.31
C ASP A 157 10.54 13.83 -22.34
N GLU A 158 11.17 14.34 -21.28
CA GLU A 158 11.79 13.53 -20.22
C GLU A 158 10.81 13.08 -19.14
N VAL A 159 9.59 13.66 -19.08
CA VAL A 159 8.59 13.31 -18.06
C VAL A 159 8.02 11.93 -18.36
N GLN A 160 8.11 11.03 -17.40
CA GLN A 160 7.61 9.67 -17.51
C GLN A 160 6.37 9.47 -16.64
N SER A 161 5.48 8.58 -17.11
CA SER A 161 4.39 8.04 -16.31
C SER A 161 4.93 7.31 -15.08
N ASN A 162 4.14 7.26 -14.01
CA ASN A 162 4.50 6.56 -12.77
C ASN A 162 3.36 5.64 -12.31
N ASP A 163 3.47 5.08 -11.11
CA ASP A 163 2.49 4.12 -10.58
C ASP A 163 1.11 4.75 -10.27
N TYR A 164 1.01 6.08 -10.28
CA TYR A 164 -0.21 6.82 -9.95
C TYR A 164 -0.84 7.50 -11.15
N ILE A 165 -0.03 7.92 -12.13
CA ILE A 165 -0.49 8.71 -13.27
C ILE A 165 0.15 8.27 -14.58
N ASP A 166 -0.62 8.38 -15.64
CA ASP A 166 -0.12 8.35 -17.01
C ASP A 166 -0.03 9.78 -17.53
N VAL A 167 1.11 10.10 -18.15
CA VAL A 167 1.40 11.45 -18.66
C VAL A 167 1.57 11.37 -20.16
N THR A 168 0.81 12.21 -20.90
CA THR A 168 1.00 12.44 -22.34
C THR A 168 1.37 13.89 -22.58
N THR A 169 2.34 14.13 -23.45
CA THR A 169 2.88 15.45 -23.71
C THR A 169 2.45 15.96 -25.07
N ASP A 170 2.05 17.26 -25.13
CA ASP A 170 2.13 18.05 -26.35
C ASP A 170 3.50 18.70 -26.41
N SER A 171 4.20 18.55 -27.56
CA SER A 171 5.55 19.08 -27.76
C SER A 171 5.65 20.59 -27.48
N GLY A 172 6.46 20.99 -26.49
CA GLY A 172 6.70 22.39 -26.17
C GLY A 172 7.41 22.63 -24.84
N ASN A 173 7.93 23.83 -24.58
CA ASN A 173 8.68 24.19 -23.39
C ASN A 173 7.83 24.24 -22.12
N LEU A 174 8.36 23.74 -20.99
CA LEU A 174 7.76 23.86 -19.66
C LEU A 174 7.59 25.34 -19.28
N LYS A 175 6.36 25.75 -19.03
CA LYS A 175 6.04 27.07 -18.49
C LYS A 175 5.53 26.91 -17.06
N LYS A 176 5.94 27.87 -16.22
CA LYS A 176 5.65 28.11 -14.77
C LYS A 176 4.58 27.27 -14.09
N GLN A 177 4.88 26.99 -12.83
CA GLN A 177 4.08 26.43 -11.73
C GLN A 177 2.55 26.50 -11.92
N GLN A 178 1.93 25.34 -12.03
CA GLN A 178 0.49 25.18 -11.97
C GLN A 178 0.16 23.99 -11.06
N VAL A 179 -0.83 24.14 -10.21
CA VAL A 179 -1.36 23.08 -9.33
C VAL A 179 -2.69 22.65 -9.91
N LEU A 180 -2.88 21.37 -10.09
CA LEU A 180 -4.19 20.79 -10.41
C LEU A 180 -4.99 20.64 -9.11
N PRO A 181 -6.26 21.03 -9.12
CA PRO A 181 -7.13 20.90 -7.97
C PRO A 181 -7.46 19.45 -7.62
#